data_6c8573824665f2ba8ae92242d1dcc6f8
#
_entry.id   6c8573824665f2ba8ae92242d1dcc6f8
#
_cell.length_a   1.000
_cell.length_b   1.000
_cell.length_c   1.000
_cell.angle_alpha   90.00
_cell.angle_beta   90.00
_cell.angle_gamma   90.00
#
_symmetry.space_group_name_H-M   'P 1'
#
loop_
_entity.id
_entity.type
_entity.pdbx_description
1 polymer ?
#
loop_
_entity_poly.entity_id
_entity_poly.type
_entity_poly.pdbx_seq_one_letter_code
_entity_poly.pdbx_strand_id
1 'polypeptide(L)'
;MLLAGLIGALISYPAYQLTSMFAGWAFHRVASRIAMLVLIVELVWLCRHLNLTTKRDFGYGLPWRRFIKTALLWGAIGVATAGAGAVFLLATHLRLLSPGVLTVPNLVRIFAIGLGSGITVALLEETVMRGAMHTAIERESGPWVAALLTAPLFAVLHFFAKARIAPEDLGWGSGFELLLRSFAPLSQPSVVFDSFLSWLIVGLILSLTRVLTGNIAVAIGLHAGWVVALRMLQEGTTSGVAPAFSFWVGRFDGLLGFWLLPWGVVIAAALWFARASWVPRASGDASVYVAARTPPPA
;
A
#
# COMPACT_ATOMS: atom_id res chain seq x y z
N MET A 1 -5.45 15.45 -0.17
CA MET A 1 -4.03 15.05 0.01
C MET A 1 -3.05 16.22 -0.13
N LEU A 2 -3.06 17.01 -1.21
CA LEU A 2 -2.19 18.20 -1.30
C LEU A 2 -2.52 19.24 -0.20
N LEU A 3 -3.80 19.49 0.05
CA LEU A 3 -4.24 20.40 1.12
C LEU A 3 -3.78 19.90 2.49
N ALA A 4 -3.92 18.60 2.78
CA ALA A 4 -3.42 18.01 4.02
C ALA A 4 -1.90 18.18 4.17
N GLY A 5 -1.15 17.99 3.06
CA GLY A 5 0.30 18.25 3.04
C GLY A 5 0.64 19.69 3.38
N LEU A 6 -0.05 20.67 2.77
CA LEU A 6 0.18 22.10 3.01
C LEU A 6 -0.20 22.52 4.43
N ILE A 7 -1.36 22.12 4.93
CA ILE A 7 -1.80 22.38 6.31
C ILE A 7 -0.84 21.70 7.30
N GLY A 8 -0.48 20.45 7.05
CA GLY A 8 0.48 19.71 7.85
C GLY A 8 1.84 20.41 7.91
N ALA A 9 2.34 20.88 6.77
CA ALA A 9 3.59 21.64 6.70
C ALA A 9 3.56 22.93 7.53
N LEU A 10 2.46 23.69 7.40
CA LEU A 10 2.27 24.95 8.13
C LEU A 10 2.25 24.75 9.65
N ILE A 11 1.56 23.70 10.13
CA ILE A 11 1.38 23.44 11.56
C ILE A 11 2.58 22.72 12.18
N SER A 12 3.43 22.06 11.36
CA SER A 12 4.49 21.17 11.86
C SER A 12 5.50 21.86 12.78
N TYR A 13 5.96 23.08 12.44
CA TYR A 13 6.97 23.75 13.24
C TYR A 13 6.42 24.28 14.58
N PRO A 14 5.30 24.99 14.66
CA PRO A 14 4.73 25.38 15.95
C PRO A 14 4.35 24.17 16.83
N ALA A 15 3.87 23.09 16.24
CA ALA A 15 3.61 21.88 17.00
C ALA A 15 4.90 21.20 17.51
N TYR A 16 5.98 21.24 16.72
CA TYR A 16 7.29 20.78 17.18
C TYR A 16 7.80 21.62 18.35
N GLN A 17 7.70 22.94 18.28
CA GLN A 17 8.09 23.81 19.38
C GLN A 17 7.32 23.47 20.67
N LEU A 18 6.01 23.26 20.57
CA LEU A 18 5.20 22.86 21.70
C LEU A 18 5.60 21.49 22.25
N THR A 19 5.77 20.49 21.38
CA THR A 19 6.10 19.11 21.81
C THR A 19 7.53 18.99 22.32
N SER A 20 8.47 19.82 21.85
CA SER A 20 9.88 19.81 22.32
C SER A 20 10.00 20.28 23.78
N MET A 21 9.03 21.00 24.32
CA MET A 21 8.98 21.40 25.72
C MET A 21 8.71 20.22 26.67
N PHE A 22 8.09 19.15 26.19
CA PHE A 22 7.66 18.00 27.02
C PHE A 22 8.27 16.67 26.59
N ALA A 23 8.68 16.57 25.32
CA ALA A 23 9.21 15.31 24.76
C ALA A 23 10.28 15.61 23.71
N GLY A 24 11.43 14.95 23.80
CA GLY A 24 12.54 15.09 22.86
C GLY A 24 12.30 14.41 21.49
N TRP A 25 11.12 14.64 20.89
CA TRP A 25 10.80 14.04 19.58
C TRP A 25 11.48 14.81 18.45
N ALA A 26 12.04 14.08 17.49
CA ALA A 26 12.63 14.68 16.31
C ALA A 26 11.52 15.33 15.43
N PHE A 27 11.83 16.48 14.81
CA PHE A 27 10.90 17.26 13.98
C PHE A 27 10.15 16.43 12.94
N HIS A 28 10.84 15.59 12.17
CA HIS A 28 10.23 14.74 11.14
C HIS A 28 9.18 13.77 11.70
N ARG A 29 9.30 13.34 12.97
CA ARG A 29 8.30 12.50 13.64
C ARG A 29 7.04 13.30 13.97
N VAL A 30 7.20 14.51 14.47
CA VAL A 30 6.08 15.42 14.76
C VAL A 30 5.36 15.78 13.47
N ALA A 31 6.10 16.22 12.46
CA ALA A 31 5.56 16.61 11.15
C ALA A 31 4.78 15.47 10.49
N SER A 32 5.31 14.25 10.48
CA SER A 32 4.61 13.09 9.89
C SER A 32 3.33 12.72 10.65
N ARG A 33 3.29 12.88 11.98
CA ARG A 33 2.07 12.65 12.77
C ARG A 33 1.00 13.69 12.50
N ILE A 34 1.40 14.96 12.39
CA ILE A 34 0.48 16.05 12.04
C ILE A 34 -0.08 15.83 10.63
N ALA A 35 0.79 15.57 9.65
CA ALA A 35 0.35 15.31 8.28
C ALA A 35 -0.64 14.12 8.23
N MET A 36 -0.39 13.05 8.98
CA MET A 36 -1.29 11.91 9.09
C MET A 36 -2.63 12.28 9.74
N LEU A 37 -2.63 13.08 10.81
CA LEU A 37 -3.86 13.53 11.47
C LEU A 37 -4.70 14.41 10.54
N VAL A 38 -4.07 15.36 9.84
CA VAL A 38 -4.76 16.24 8.87
C VAL A 38 -5.32 15.41 7.72
N LEU A 39 -4.56 14.43 7.22
CA LEU A 39 -5.01 13.51 6.17
C LEU A 39 -6.23 12.68 6.62
N ILE A 40 -6.24 12.19 7.86
CA ILE A 40 -7.39 11.45 8.42
C ILE A 40 -8.62 12.37 8.49
N VAL A 41 -8.47 13.59 8.97
CA VAL A 41 -9.58 14.56 9.05
C VAL A 41 -10.11 14.89 7.65
N GLU A 42 -9.22 15.15 6.68
CA GLU A 42 -9.59 15.39 5.28
C GLU A 42 -10.32 14.17 4.69
N LEU A 43 -9.82 12.96 4.94
CA LEU A 43 -10.45 11.73 4.46
C LEU A 43 -11.84 11.52 5.06
N VAL A 44 -12.01 11.73 6.38
CA VAL A 44 -13.31 11.61 7.04
C VAL A 44 -14.29 12.65 6.51
N TRP A 45 -13.84 13.90 6.33
CA TRP A 45 -14.64 14.96 5.74
C TRP A 45 -15.08 14.59 4.30
N LEU A 46 -14.13 14.15 3.47
CA LEU A 46 -14.39 13.74 2.09
C LEU A 46 -15.35 12.56 2.01
N CYS A 47 -15.17 11.54 2.84
CA CYS A 47 -16.08 10.40 2.90
C CYS A 47 -17.51 10.82 3.25
N ARG A 48 -17.67 11.74 4.20
CA ARG A 48 -19.00 12.29 4.56
C ARG A 48 -19.59 13.10 3.42
N HIS A 49 -18.78 13.95 2.77
CA HIS A 49 -19.22 14.77 1.64
C HIS A 49 -19.68 13.91 0.45
N LEU A 50 -18.99 12.78 0.20
CA LEU A 50 -19.33 11.82 -0.86
C LEU A 50 -20.37 10.76 -0.42
N ASN A 51 -20.98 10.92 0.76
CA ASN A 51 -21.94 9.97 1.31
C ASN A 51 -21.41 8.52 1.40
N LEU A 52 -20.11 8.37 1.69
CA LEU A 52 -19.47 7.09 1.99
C LEU A 52 -19.57 6.85 3.51
N THR A 53 -20.67 6.25 3.97
CA THR A 53 -20.96 6.15 5.41
C THR A 53 -21.18 4.73 5.90
N THR A 54 -21.36 3.77 5.00
CA THR A 54 -21.64 2.39 5.35
C THR A 54 -20.39 1.52 5.27
N LYS A 55 -20.35 0.42 6.01
CA LYS A 55 -19.26 -0.56 5.92
C LYS A 55 -19.08 -1.10 4.49
N ARG A 56 -20.16 -1.17 3.70
CA ARG A 56 -20.12 -1.62 2.30
C ARG A 56 -19.37 -0.64 1.41
N ASP A 57 -19.52 0.67 1.66
CA ASP A 57 -18.80 1.72 0.91
C ASP A 57 -17.29 1.58 1.05
N PHE A 58 -16.83 1.07 2.19
CA PHE A 58 -15.42 0.78 2.43
C PHE A 58 -15.01 -0.66 2.08
N GLY A 59 -15.89 -1.42 1.41
CA GLY A 59 -15.59 -2.80 0.99
C GLY A 59 -15.67 -3.85 2.10
N TYR A 60 -16.22 -3.53 3.28
CA TYR A 60 -16.44 -4.47 4.39
C TYR A 60 -17.85 -5.09 4.36
N GLY A 61 -18.34 -5.42 3.16
CA GLY A 61 -19.71 -5.96 2.96
C GLY A 61 -19.89 -7.42 3.39
N LEU A 62 -18.82 -8.18 3.64
CA LEU A 62 -18.92 -9.58 4.05
C LEU A 62 -19.25 -9.71 5.54
N PRO A 63 -19.96 -10.79 5.96
CA PRO A 63 -20.05 -11.18 7.36
C PRO A 63 -18.68 -11.35 7.98
N TRP A 64 -18.46 -10.86 9.21
CA TRP A 64 -17.14 -10.76 9.85
C TRP A 64 -16.32 -12.07 9.85
N ARG A 65 -16.98 -13.19 10.19
CA ARG A 65 -16.31 -14.51 10.18
C ARG A 65 -15.81 -14.89 8.78
N ARG A 66 -16.60 -14.59 7.72
CA ARG A 66 -16.22 -14.86 6.34
C ARG A 66 -15.10 -13.91 5.91
N PHE A 67 -15.21 -12.63 6.28
CA PHE A 67 -14.19 -11.62 5.99
C PHE A 67 -12.82 -12.05 6.53
N ILE A 68 -12.74 -12.41 7.82
CA ILE A 68 -11.48 -12.86 8.44
C ILE A 68 -10.94 -14.13 7.79
N LYS A 69 -11.79 -15.16 7.60
CA LYS A 69 -11.35 -16.40 6.94
C LYS A 69 -10.78 -16.13 5.55
N THR A 70 -11.43 -15.26 4.78
CA THR A 70 -10.95 -14.85 3.46
C THR A 70 -9.61 -14.12 3.56
N ALA A 71 -9.50 -13.12 4.44
CA ALA A 71 -8.25 -12.38 4.62
C ALA A 71 -7.09 -13.29 5.08
N LEU A 72 -7.33 -14.23 5.99
CA LEU A 72 -6.30 -15.17 6.44
C LEU A 72 -5.85 -16.12 5.31
N LEU A 73 -6.81 -16.70 4.57
CA LEU A 73 -6.49 -17.56 3.43
C LEU A 73 -5.64 -16.82 2.39
N TRP A 74 -6.08 -15.61 2.01
CA TRP A 74 -5.37 -14.82 1.02
C TRP A 74 -4.07 -14.21 1.56
N GLY A 75 -3.96 -14.06 2.88
CA GLY A 75 -2.69 -13.72 3.53
C GLY A 75 -1.66 -14.84 3.38
N ALA A 76 -2.07 -16.09 3.59
CA ALA A 76 -1.21 -17.25 3.34
C ALA A 76 -0.82 -17.37 1.86
N ILE A 77 -1.76 -17.12 0.92
CA ILE A 77 -1.47 -17.06 -0.52
C ILE A 77 -0.51 -15.92 -0.84
N GLY A 78 -0.67 -14.77 -0.20
CA GLY A 78 0.24 -13.63 -0.33
C GLY A 78 1.68 -13.99 0.10
N VAL A 79 1.84 -14.60 1.27
CA VAL A 79 3.15 -15.09 1.73
C VAL A 79 3.72 -16.12 0.76
N ALA A 80 2.91 -17.07 0.27
CA ALA A 80 3.37 -18.11 -0.64
C ALA A 80 3.82 -17.53 -2.00
N THR A 81 3.04 -16.61 -2.59
CA THR A 81 3.37 -16.01 -3.88
C THR A 81 4.60 -15.10 -3.78
N ALA A 82 4.72 -14.26 -2.75
CA ALA A 82 5.93 -13.46 -2.55
C ALA A 82 7.13 -14.32 -2.14
N GLY A 83 6.91 -15.37 -1.36
CA GLY A 83 7.95 -16.35 -1.01
C GLY A 83 8.52 -17.08 -2.23
N ALA A 84 7.67 -17.47 -3.18
CA ALA A 84 8.12 -18.04 -4.45
C ALA A 84 8.95 -17.03 -5.27
N GLY A 85 8.56 -15.75 -5.28
CA GLY A 85 9.37 -14.66 -5.85
C GLY A 85 10.72 -14.50 -5.14
N ALA A 86 10.76 -14.60 -3.80
CA ALA A 86 12.00 -14.56 -3.04
C ALA A 86 12.93 -15.75 -3.38
N VAL A 87 12.39 -16.95 -3.53
CA VAL A 87 13.15 -18.12 -3.99
C VAL A 87 13.73 -17.90 -5.38
N PHE A 88 12.95 -17.33 -6.31
CA PHE A 88 13.44 -16.96 -7.64
C PHE A 88 14.62 -15.97 -7.56
N LEU A 89 14.49 -14.92 -6.74
CA LEU A 89 15.55 -13.91 -6.57
C LEU A 89 16.84 -14.50 -6.00
N LEU A 90 16.72 -15.44 -5.06
CA LEU A 90 17.88 -16.16 -4.49
C LEU A 90 18.50 -17.13 -5.48
N ALA A 91 17.68 -17.93 -6.19
CA ALA A 91 18.15 -18.89 -7.17
C ALA A 91 18.86 -18.25 -8.37
N THR A 92 18.45 -17.04 -8.75
CA THR A 92 19.08 -16.26 -9.83
C THR A 92 20.21 -15.37 -9.35
N HIS A 93 20.58 -15.42 -8.06
CA HIS A 93 21.58 -14.55 -7.43
C HIS A 93 21.29 -13.03 -7.56
N LEU A 94 20.07 -12.65 -7.90
CA LEU A 94 19.65 -11.24 -7.86
C LEU A 94 19.62 -10.70 -6.43
N ARG A 95 19.37 -11.60 -5.47
CA ARG A 95 19.55 -11.35 -4.02
C ARG A 95 20.41 -12.43 -3.42
N LEU A 96 21.19 -12.08 -2.40
CA LEU A 96 22.05 -12.98 -1.66
C LEU A 96 21.64 -13.00 -0.18
N LEU A 97 21.71 -14.17 0.45
CA LEU A 97 21.43 -14.27 1.89
C LEU A 97 22.43 -13.46 2.69
N SER A 98 21.94 -12.69 3.64
CA SER A 98 22.79 -11.94 4.57
C SER A 98 23.39 -12.87 5.62
N PRO A 99 24.72 -12.86 5.82
CA PRO A 99 25.37 -13.67 6.85
C PRO A 99 24.79 -13.36 8.25
N GLY A 100 24.54 -14.39 9.04
CA GLY A 100 24.13 -14.27 10.45
C GLY A 100 22.65 -13.90 10.70
N VAL A 101 21.84 -13.64 9.65
CA VAL A 101 20.41 -13.30 9.82
C VAL A 101 19.55 -14.54 10.07
N LEU A 102 19.95 -15.71 9.59
CA LEU A 102 19.19 -16.97 9.62
C LEU A 102 19.24 -17.68 11.00
N THR A 103 19.17 -16.91 12.08
CA THR A 103 18.96 -17.47 13.42
C THR A 103 17.48 -17.50 13.75
N VAL A 104 17.02 -18.54 14.47
CA VAL A 104 15.60 -18.67 14.84
C VAL A 104 15.07 -17.41 15.55
N PRO A 105 15.77 -16.81 16.54
CA PRO A 105 15.29 -15.58 17.18
C PRO A 105 15.12 -14.41 16.20
N ASN A 106 16.04 -14.22 15.25
CA ASN A 106 15.94 -13.15 14.27
C ASN A 106 14.77 -13.40 13.29
N LEU A 107 14.60 -14.62 12.81
CA LEU A 107 13.48 -14.96 11.92
C LEU A 107 12.13 -14.73 12.59
N VAL A 108 11.99 -15.15 13.87
CA VAL A 108 10.76 -14.90 14.65
C VAL A 108 10.53 -13.40 14.82
N ARG A 109 11.56 -12.63 15.17
CA ARG A 109 11.47 -11.18 15.32
C ARG A 109 11.04 -10.50 14.01
N ILE A 110 11.69 -10.83 12.88
CA ILE A 110 11.39 -10.24 11.57
C ILE A 110 9.97 -10.61 11.15
N PHE A 111 9.57 -11.87 11.34
CA PHE A 111 8.23 -12.33 11.04
C PHE A 111 7.17 -11.60 11.88
N ALA A 112 7.37 -11.46 13.18
CA ALA A 112 6.45 -10.76 14.08
C ALA A 112 6.28 -9.29 13.70
N ILE A 113 7.39 -8.59 13.40
CA ILE A 113 7.37 -7.20 12.93
C ILE A 113 6.68 -7.13 11.55
N GLY A 114 7.00 -8.05 10.65
CA GLY A 114 6.38 -8.15 9.32
C GLY A 114 4.87 -8.35 9.41
N LEU A 115 4.42 -9.25 10.30
CA LEU A 115 3.00 -9.53 10.52
C LEU A 115 2.25 -8.30 11.07
N GLY A 116 2.79 -7.67 12.11
CA GLY A 116 2.19 -6.47 12.71
C GLY A 116 2.13 -5.31 11.72
N SER A 117 3.23 -5.03 11.00
CA SER A 117 3.27 -3.98 9.98
C SER A 117 2.40 -4.33 8.78
N GLY A 118 2.41 -5.58 8.31
CA GLY A 118 1.63 -6.03 7.17
C GLY A 118 0.12 -5.90 7.40
N ILE A 119 -0.37 -6.34 8.56
CA ILE A 119 -1.78 -6.18 8.94
C ILE A 119 -2.14 -4.68 9.02
N THR A 120 -1.33 -3.88 9.71
CA THR A 120 -1.63 -2.46 9.89
C THR A 120 -1.64 -1.70 8.58
N VAL A 121 -0.61 -1.88 7.75
CA VAL A 121 -0.48 -1.21 6.45
C VAL A 121 -1.60 -1.64 5.51
N ALA A 122 -1.84 -2.95 5.38
CA ALA A 122 -2.89 -3.45 4.51
C ALA A 122 -4.29 -2.98 4.94
N LEU A 123 -4.61 -2.96 6.24
CA LEU A 123 -5.88 -2.43 6.73
C LEU A 123 -6.06 -0.95 6.38
N LEU A 124 -5.05 -0.13 6.62
CA LEU A 124 -5.13 1.30 6.35
C LEU A 124 -5.20 1.60 4.85
N GLU A 125 -4.26 1.06 4.09
CA GLU A 125 -4.15 1.36 2.66
C GLU A 125 -5.30 0.78 1.84
N GLU A 126 -5.72 -0.46 2.10
CA GLU A 126 -6.83 -1.05 1.35
C GLU A 126 -8.17 -0.39 1.71
N THR A 127 -8.37 0.02 2.97
CA THR A 127 -9.57 0.79 3.36
C THR A 127 -9.66 2.11 2.62
N VAL A 128 -8.53 2.82 2.46
CA VAL A 128 -8.49 4.10 1.75
C VAL A 128 -8.58 3.88 0.24
N MET A 129 -7.70 3.04 -0.32
CA MET A 129 -7.52 2.91 -1.77
C MET A 129 -8.62 2.08 -2.42
N ARG A 130 -8.90 0.88 -1.89
CA ARG A 130 -9.88 -0.07 -2.47
C ARG A 130 -11.25 0.02 -1.80
N GLY A 131 -11.30 0.61 -0.61
CA GLY A 131 -12.54 0.99 0.05
C GLY A 131 -13.03 2.34 -0.45
N ALA A 132 -12.66 3.43 0.23
CA ALA A 132 -13.20 4.76 0.03
C ALA A 132 -13.01 5.31 -1.40
N MET A 133 -11.75 5.39 -1.87
CA MET A 133 -11.44 6.00 -3.16
C MET A 133 -12.00 5.21 -4.34
N HIS A 134 -11.81 3.88 -4.32
CA HIS A 134 -12.35 3.03 -5.38
C HIS A 134 -13.86 3.17 -5.46
N THR A 135 -14.58 3.11 -4.32
CA THR A 135 -16.04 3.24 -4.29
C THR A 135 -16.51 4.63 -4.76
N ALA A 136 -15.81 5.71 -4.39
CA ALA A 136 -16.13 7.05 -4.87
C ALA A 136 -16.06 7.15 -6.40
N ILE A 137 -14.97 6.64 -6.99
CA ILE A 137 -14.79 6.66 -8.45
C ILE A 137 -15.73 5.65 -9.14
N GLU A 138 -15.92 4.46 -8.54
CA GLU A 138 -16.81 3.41 -9.07
C GLU A 138 -18.24 3.90 -9.27
N ARG A 139 -18.76 4.73 -8.36
CA ARG A 139 -20.12 5.30 -8.45
C ARG A 139 -20.32 6.17 -9.69
N GLU A 140 -19.29 6.91 -10.09
CA GLU A 140 -19.34 7.84 -11.22
C GLU A 140 -18.90 7.21 -12.54
N SER A 141 -17.88 6.35 -12.51
CA SER A 141 -17.15 5.93 -13.72
C SER A 141 -17.03 4.40 -13.87
N GLY A 142 -17.55 3.64 -12.92
CA GLY A 142 -17.49 2.18 -12.92
C GLY A 142 -16.21 1.58 -12.34
N PRO A 143 -16.23 0.25 -12.06
CA PRO A 143 -15.19 -0.42 -11.27
C PRO A 143 -13.83 -0.50 -11.96
N TRP A 144 -13.79 -0.61 -13.29
CA TRP A 144 -12.55 -0.68 -14.04
C TRP A 144 -11.82 0.66 -14.09
N VAL A 145 -12.56 1.77 -14.26
CA VAL A 145 -11.97 3.11 -14.19
C VAL A 145 -11.44 3.39 -12.80
N ALA A 146 -12.17 2.99 -11.76
CA ALA A 146 -11.70 3.09 -10.39
C ALA A 146 -10.40 2.32 -10.17
N ALA A 147 -10.28 1.10 -10.70
CA ALA A 147 -9.05 0.30 -10.62
C ALA A 147 -7.87 0.98 -11.33
N LEU A 148 -8.10 1.49 -12.55
CA LEU A 148 -7.06 2.14 -13.38
C LEU A 148 -6.59 3.48 -12.80
N LEU A 149 -7.42 4.20 -12.05
CA LEU A 149 -7.03 5.46 -11.42
C LEU A 149 -6.40 5.26 -10.03
N THR A 150 -6.89 4.30 -9.24
CA THR A 150 -6.34 4.08 -7.90
C THR A 150 -4.99 3.37 -7.92
N ALA A 151 -4.69 2.52 -8.91
CA ALA A 151 -3.42 1.80 -8.98
C ALA A 151 -2.19 2.71 -9.25
N PRO A 152 -2.20 3.66 -10.20
CA PRO A 152 -1.09 4.61 -10.36
C PRO A 152 -0.88 5.49 -9.13
N LEU A 153 -1.98 5.96 -8.50
CA LEU A 153 -1.88 6.74 -7.28
C LEU A 153 -1.22 5.93 -6.15
N PHE A 154 -1.63 4.67 -5.98
CA PHE A 154 -0.99 3.74 -5.05
C PHE A 154 0.51 3.63 -5.32
N ALA A 155 0.91 3.45 -6.57
CA ALA A 155 2.31 3.37 -6.96
C ALA A 155 3.09 4.65 -6.61
N VAL A 156 2.57 5.84 -6.95
CA VAL A 156 3.22 7.13 -6.67
C VAL A 156 3.42 7.35 -5.17
N LEU A 157 2.46 6.96 -4.33
CA LEU A 157 2.54 7.15 -2.88
C LEU A 157 3.69 6.36 -2.22
N HIS A 158 4.24 5.34 -2.87
CA HIS A 158 5.39 4.58 -2.37
C HIS A 158 6.74 5.29 -2.55
N PHE A 159 6.78 6.42 -3.29
CA PHE A 159 8.01 7.17 -3.55
C PHE A 159 8.18 8.40 -2.64
N PHE A 160 7.37 8.57 -1.62
CA PHE A 160 7.60 9.61 -0.63
C PHE A 160 8.81 9.28 0.25
N ALA A 161 9.87 10.08 0.12
CA ALA A 161 11.08 9.91 0.91
C ALA A 161 10.87 10.25 2.38
N LYS A 162 11.53 9.51 3.26
CA LYS A 162 11.64 9.86 4.69
C LYS A 162 12.70 10.96 4.84
N ALA A 163 12.35 12.20 4.52
CA ALA A 163 13.24 13.32 4.64
C ALA A 163 13.50 13.68 6.12
N ARG A 164 14.66 14.29 6.38
CA ARG A 164 15.05 14.81 7.69
C ARG A 164 15.69 16.18 7.50
N ILE A 165 15.54 17.05 8.50
CA ILE A 165 16.19 18.35 8.60
C ILE A 165 16.98 18.31 9.90
N ALA A 166 18.21 18.83 9.87
CA ALA A 166 19.06 18.88 11.05
C ALA A 166 18.44 19.83 12.10
N PRO A 167 18.58 19.56 13.41
CA PRO A 167 17.96 20.37 14.45
C PRO A 167 18.34 21.86 14.40
N GLU A 168 19.58 22.17 14.00
CA GLU A 168 20.13 23.51 13.85
C GLU A 168 19.51 24.31 12.70
N ASP A 169 18.94 23.64 11.69
CA ASP A 169 18.34 24.28 10.51
C ASP A 169 16.81 24.42 10.63
N LEU A 170 16.23 24.08 11.80
CA LEU A 170 14.78 24.11 11.98
C LEU A 170 14.23 25.53 12.13
N GLY A 171 13.19 25.82 11.36
CA GLY A 171 12.47 27.10 11.37
C GLY A 171 11.05 26.99 10.83
N TRP A 172 10.38 28.12 10.70
CA TRP A 172 8.98 28.18 10.23
C TRP A 172 8.76 27.56 8.83
N GLY A 173 9.80 27.57 7.97
CA GLY A 173 9.79 26.98 6.65
C GLY A 173 10.02 25.46 6.63
N SER A 174 10.47 24.87 7.74
CA SER A 174 10.92 23.46 7.77
C SER A 174 9.84 22.44 7.42
N GLY A 175 8.57 22.73 7.70
CA GLY A 175 7.47 21.85 7.29
C GLY A 175 7.32 21.78 5.78
N PHE A 176 7.41 22.91 5.08
CA PHE A 176 7.36 22.97 3.62
C PHE A 176 8.61 22.34 2.98
N GLU A 177 9.77 22.58 3.56
CA GLU A 177 11.01 21.97 3.12
C GLU A 177 10.97 20.45 3.25
N LEU A 178 10.47 19.92 4.39
CA LEU A 178 10.29 18.51 4.61
C LEU A 178 9.32 17.91 3.57
N LEU A 179 8.22 18.60 3.29
CA LEU A 179 7.25 18.22 2.28
C LEU A 179 7.89 18.15 0.89
N LEU A 180 8.61 19.21 0.48
CA LEU A 180 9.30 19.24 -0.82
C LEU A 180 10.37 18.16 -0.94
N ARG A 181 11.19 17.98 0.09
CA ARG A 181 12.21 16.90 0.14
C ARG A 181 11.56 15.50 0.06
N SER A 182 10.34 15.33 0.54
CA SER A 182 9.63 14.07 0.44
C SER A 182 9.26 13.70 -1.00
N PHE A 183 9.12 14.66 -1.90
CA PHE A 183 8.88 14.46 -3.32
C PHE A 183 10.18 14.28 -4.15
N ALA A 184 11.36 14.46 -3.54
CA ALA A 184 12.63 14.41 -4.26
C ALA A 184 12.85 13.15 -5.11
N PRO A 185 12.44 11.92 -4.69
CA PRO A 185 12.59 10.75 -5.56
C PRO A 185 11.85 10.88 -6.89
N LEU A 186 10.69 11.54 -6.91
CA LEU A 186 9.88 11.71 -8.12
C LEU A 186 10.53 12.65 -9.15
N SER A 187 11.51 13.46 -8.74
CA SER A 187 12.32 14.28 -9.66
C SER A 187 13.40 13.50 -10.39
N GLN A 188 13.57 12.20 -10.07
CA GLN A 188 14.57 11.33 -10.67
C GLN A 188 13.89 10.11 -11.35
N PRO A 189 13.22 10.30 -12.50
CA PRO A 189 12.45 9.23 -13.16
C PRO A 189 13.28 7.98 -13.45
N SER A 190 14.55 8.13 -13.79
CA SER A 190 15.45 7.01 -14.06
C SER A 190 15.73 6.11 -12.85
N VAL A 191 15.54 6.64 -11.63
CA VAL A 191 15.73 5.89 -10.38
C VAL A 191 14.46 5.20 -9.93
N VAL A 192 13.29 5.80 -10.21
CA VAL A 192 12.00 5.30 -9.70
C VAL A 192 11.21 4.47 -10.71
N PHE A 193 11.54 4.51 -11.99
CA PHE A 193 10.70 3.97 -13.08
C PHE A 193 10.47 2.45 -12.96
N ASP A 194 11.51 1.68 -12.69
CA ASP A 194 11.44 0.23 -12.52
C ASP A 194 10.58 -0.16 -11.30
N SER A 195 10.80 0.50 -10.17
CA SER A 195 10.00 0.30 -8.96
C SER A 195 8.57 0.83 -9.12
N PHE A 196 8.37 1.93 -9.88
CA PHE A 196 7.03 2.46 -10.17
C PHE A 196 6.17 1.44 -10.93
N LEU A 197 6.71 0.81 -11.97
CA LEU A 197 5.99 -0.23 -12.71
C LEU A 197 5.68 -1.43 -11.82
N SER A 198 6.58 -1.77 -10.91
CA SER A 198 6.37 -2.84 -9.93
C SER A 198 5.25 -2.51 -8.94
N TRP A 199 5.23 -1.30 -8.38
CA TRP A 199 4.14 -0.85 -7.52
C TRP A 199 2.82 -0.70 -8.27
N LEU A 200 2.88 -0.31 -9.55
CA LEU A 200 1.70 -0.23 -10.42
C LEU A 200 1.05 -1.60 -10.62
N ILE A 201 1.83 -2.65 -10.93
CA ILE A 201 1.27 -4.00 -11.11
C ILE A 201 0.71 -4.55 -9.79
N VAL A 202 1.36 -4.30 -8.66
CA VAL A 202 0.83 -4.62 -7.33
C VAL A 202 -0.52 -3.92 -7.11
N GLY A 203 -0.58 -2.62 -7.38
CA GLY A 203 -1.78 -1.81 -7.30
C GLY A 203 -2.91 -2.34 -8.17
N LEU A 204 -2.62 -2.73 -9.41
CA LEU A 204 -3.58 -3.32 -10.34
C LEU A 204 -4.11 -4.67 -9.86
N ILE A 205 -3.24 -5.56 -9.33
CA ILE A 205 -3.65 -6.85 -8.80
C ILE A 205 -4.61 -6.67 -7.61
N LEU A 206 -4.28 -5.80 -6.66
CA LEU A 206 -5.14 -5.52 -5.52
C LEU A 206 -6.48 -4.91 -5.95
N SER A 207 -6.47 -4.00 -6.93
CA SER A 207 -7.70 -3.43 -7.50
C SER A 207 -8.52 -4.47 -8.28
N LEU A 208 -7.87 -5.39 -9.00
CA LEU A 208 -8.53 -6.52 -9.67
C LEU A 208 -9.32 -7.37 -8.66
N THR A 209 -8.74 -7.68 -7.49
CA THR A 209 -9.46 -8.45 -6.45
C THR A 209 -10.71 -7.70 -5.95
N ARG A 210 -10.63 -6.37 -5.82
CA ARG A 210 -11.78 -5.52 -5.45
C ARG A 210 -12.87 -5.55 -6.53
N VAL A 211 -12.49 -5.39 -7.81
CA VAL A 211 -13.42 -5.46 -8.95
C VAL A 211 -14.14 -6.81 -9.00
N LEU A 212 -13.40 -7.90 -8.82
CA LEU A 212 -13.95 -9.26 -8.93
C LEU A 212 -14.84 -9.64 -7.75
N THR A 213 -14.57 -9.16 -6.53
CA THR A 213 -15.26 -9.63 -5.31
C THR A 213 -16.24 -8.61 -4.72
N GLY A 214 -16.15 -7.35 -5.09
CA GLY A 214 -16.93 -6.28 -4.47
C GLY A 214 -16.54 -5.97 -3.01
N ASN A 215 -15.47 -6.58 -2.48
CA ASN A 215 -15.00 -6.38 -1.10
C ASN A 215 -13.47 -6.33 -1.03
N ILE A 216 -12.91 -5.94 0.13
CA ILE A 216 -11.46 -5.75 0.31
C ILE A 216 -10.78 -6.88 1.10
N ALA A 217 -11.49 -7.93 1.49
CA ALA A 217 -10.90 -8.99 2.31
C ALA A 217 -9.74 -9.72 1.61
N VAL A 218 -9.88 -9.97 0.29
CA VAL A 218 -8.83 -10.58 -0.53
C VAL A 218 -7.63 -9.64 -0.65
N ALA A 219 -7.89 -8.35 -0.95
CA ALA A 219 -6.83 -7.35 -1.08
C ALA A 219 -6.05 -7.18 0.23
N ILE A 220 -6.73 -7.05 1.37
CA ILE A 220 -6.09 -6.98 2.69
C ILE A 220 -5.23 -8.21 2.96
N GLY A 221 -5.75 -9.41 2.68
CA GLY A 221 -4.99 -10.64 2.88
C GLY A 221 -3.72 -10.68 2.05
N LEU A 222 -3.85 -10.55 0.72
CA LEU A 222 -2.71 -10.56 -0.21
C LEU A 222 -1.67 -9.51 0.17
N HIS A 223 -2.10 -8.28 0.40
CA HIS A 223 -1.22 -7.17 0.75
C HIS A 223 -0.46 -7.45 2.06
N ALA A 224 -1.15 -7.84 3.12
CA ALA A 224 -0.52 -8.19 4.39
C ALA A 224 0.51 -9.32 4.22
N GLY A 225 0.16 -10.38 3.48
CA GLY A 225 1.07 -11.49 3.19
C GLY A 225 2.30 -11.07 2.40
N TRP A 226 2.14 -10.21 1.40
CA TRP A 226 3.26 -9.67 0.63
C TRP A 226 4.18 -8.80 1.51
N VAL A 227 3.64 -7.95 2.39
CA VAL A 227 4.44 -7.14 3.31
C VAL A 227 5.26 -8.01 4.26
N VAL A 228 4.69 -9.11 4.79
CA VAL A 228 5.43 -10.07 5.63
C VAL A 228 6.61 -10.65 4.85
N ALA A 229 6.38 -11.18 3.66
CA ALA A 229 7.43 -11.80 2.85
C ALA A 229 8.50 -10.78 2.40
N LEU A 230 8.08 -9.57 2.00
CA LEU A 230 9.00 -8.48 1.62
C LEU A 230 9.88 -8.05 2.79
N ARG A 231 9.35 -7.99 4.02
CA ARG A 231 10.15 -7.71 5.23
C ARG A 231 11.20 -8.79 5.47
N MET A 232 10.81 -10.05 5.36
CA MET A 232 11.76 -11.15 5.50
C MET A 232 12.85 -11.09 4.43
N LEU A 233 12.49 -10.79 3.18
CA LEU A 233 13.44 -10.65 2.09
C LEU A 233 14.36 -9.43 2.30
N GLN A 234 13.82 -8.30 2.71
CA GLN A 234 14.56 -7.05 2.92
C GLN A 234 15.61 -7.18 4.04
N GLU A 235 15.22 -7.76 5.17
CA GLU A 235 16.14 -7.92 6.32
C GLU A 235 17.05 -9.15 6.18
N GLY A 236 16.58 -10.19 5.45
CA GLY A 236 17.29 -11.45 5.28
C GLY A 236 18.30 -11.48 4.13
N THR A 237 18.31 -10.48 3.25
CA THR A 237 19.14 -10.53 2.03
C THR A 237 19.76 -9.19 1.67
N THR A 238 20.82 -9.24 0.84
CA THR A 238 21.46 -8.10 0.21
C THR A 238 21.35 -8.19 -1.32
N SER A 239 21.62 -7.08 -2.03
CA SER A 239 21.67 -7.08 -3.50
C SER A 239 22.81 -7.97 -3.99
N GLY A 240 22.51 -8.85 -4.95
CA GLY A 240 23.48 -9.71 -5.62
C GLY A 240 23.92 -9.19 -6.99
N VAL A 241 23.34 -8.08 -7.47
CA VAL A 241 23.63 -7.56 -8.81
C VAL A 241 24.57 -6.38 -8.80
N ALA A 242 25.37 -6.26 -9.88
CA ALA A 242 26.15 -5.07 -10.12
C ALA A 242 25.25 -3.83 -10.32
N PRO A 243 25.72 -2.61 -10.01
CA PRO A 243 24.91 -1.39 -10.11
C PRO A 243 24.23 -1.19 -11.48
N ALA A 244 24.88 -1.61 -12.58
CA ALA A 244 24.32 -1.54 -13.94
C ALA A 244 23.03 -2.36 -14.12
N PHE A 245 22.82 -3.41 -13.33
CA PHE A 245 21.66 -4.29 -13.39
C PHE A 245 20.68 -4.10 -12.21
N SER A 246 20.87 -3.06 -11.39
CA SER A 246 20.04 -2.77 -10.23
C SER A 246 18.55 -2.58 -10.55
N PHE A 247 18.21 -2.23 -11.80
CA PHE A 247 16.82 -2.14 -12.27
C PHE A 247 16.04 -3.47 -12.18
N TRP A 248 16.73 -4.61 -12.15
CA TRP A 248 16.06 -5.89 -11.93
C TRP A 248 15.47 -6.00 -10.53
N VAL A 249 16.16 -5.52 -9.51
CA VAL A 249 15.73 -5.56 -8.11
C VAL A 249 15.20 -4.21 -7.59
N GLY A 250 15.11 -3.19 -8.44
CA GLY A 250 14.66 -1.85 -8.10
C GLY A 250 15.81 -0.93 -7.68
N ARG A 251 16.01 0.13 -8.45
CA ARG A 251 17.02 1.16 -8.16
C ARG A 251 16.67 1.97 -6.92
N PHE A 252 15.38 2.12 -6.65
CA PHE A 252 14.87 2.91 -5.53
C PHE A 252 14.91 2.16 -4.20
N ASP A 253 14.41 0.91 -4.16
CA ASP A 253 14.23 0.16 -2.91
C ASP A 253 15.10 -1.10 -2.80
N GLY A 254 15.74 -1.50 -3.89
CA GLY A 254 16.57 -2.70 -3.95
C GLY A 254 15.80 -4.03 -3.90
N LEU A 255 14.47 -4.00 -4.08
CA LEU A 255 13.61 -5.18 -3.97
C LEU A 255 12.61 -5.31 -5.11
N LEU A 256 11.97 -4.21 -5.52
CA LEU A 256 10.83 -4.19 -6.43
C LEU A 256 11.23 -3.54 -7.76
N GLY A 257 11.89 -4.31 -8.61
CA GLY A 257 12.29 -3.90 -9.95
C GLY A 257 11.61 -4.72 -11.03
N PHE A 258 12.14 -4.71 -12.23
CA PHE A 258 11.52 -5.33 -13.42
C PHE A 258 11.23 -6.83 -13.29
N TRP A 259 11.89 -7.56 -12.38
CA TRP A 259 11.58 -8.97 -12.14
C TRP A 259 10.11 -9.18 -11.72
N LEU A 260 9.52 -8.19 -11.04
CA LEU A 260 8.15 -8.31 -10.54
C LEU A 260 7.09 -8.20 -11.64
N LEU A 261 7.40 -7.60 -12.79
CA LEU A 261 6.43 -7.42 -13.88
C LEU A 261 5.92 -8.75 -14.42
N PRO A 262 6.76 -9.68 -14.92
CA PRO A 262 6.30 -10.98 -15.39
C PRO A 262 5.65 -11.77 -14.25
N TRP A 263 6.17 -11.69 -13.01
CA TRP A 263 5.61 -12.34 -11.85
C TRP A 263 4.19 -11.83 -11.53
N GLY A 264 4.01 -10.52 -11.54
CA GLY A 264 2.71 -9.88 -11.33
C GLY A 264 1.69 -10.23 -12.41
N VAL A 265 2.12 -10.31 -13.70
CA VAL A 265 1.26 -10.79 -14.80
C VAL A 265 0.81 -12.21 -14.57
N VAL A 266 1.69 -13.12 -14.13
CA VAL A 266 1.33 -14.51 -13.79
C VAL A 266 0.30 -14.55 -12.65
N ILE A 267 0.50 -13.76 -11.58
CA ILE A 267 -0.46 -13.68 -10.47
C ILE A 267 -1.81 -13.14 -10.95
N ALA A 268 -1.81 -12.05 -11.71
CA ALA A 268 -3.04 -11.43 -12.24
C ALA A 268 -3.80 -12.41 -13.16
N ALA A 269 -3.10 -13.10 -14.05
CA ALA A 269 -3.66 -14.11 -14.92
C ALA A 269 -4.23 -15.29 -14.11
N ALA A 270 -3.51 -15.80 -13.12
CA ALA A 270 -3.99 -16.87 -12.24
C ALA A 270 -5.28 -16.45 -11.50
N LEU A 271 -5.33 -15.24 -10.96
CA LEU A 271 -6.52 -14.69 -10.32
C LEU A 271 -7.69 -14.60 -11.28
N TRP A 272 -7.45 -14.11 -12.50
CA TRP A 272 -8.48 -13.94 -13.51
C TRP A 272 -9.04 -15.28 -14.00
N PHE A 273 -8.19 -16.23 -14.37
CA PHE A 273 -8.64 -17.51 -14.89
C PHE A 273 -9.24 -18.42 -13.81
N ALA A 274 -8.72 -18.36 -12.58
CA ALA A 274 -9.26 -19.11 -11.44
C ALA A 274 -10.48 -18.44 -10.77
N ARG A 275 -10.94 -17.24 -11.23
CA ARG A 275 -12.01 -16.47 -10.56
C ARG A 275 -13.29 -17.27 -10.29
N ALA A 276 -13.64 -18.21 -11.16
CA ALA A 276 -14.83 -19.02 -10.99
C ALA A 276 -14.80 -19.92 -9.74
N SER A 277 -13.61 -20.23 -9.21
CA SER A 277 -13.43 -21.11 -8.05
C SER A 277 -13.40 -20.35 -6.72
N TRP A 278 -13.06 -19.05 -6.71
CA TRP A 278 -12.88 -18.30 -5.47
C TRP A 278 -13.75 -17.04 -5.34
N VAL A 279 -14.27 -16.50 -6.46
CA VAL A 279 -15.25 -15.42 -6.42
C VAL A 279 -16.60 -16.01 -6.03
N PRO A 280 -17.26 -15.54 -4.97
CA PRO A 280 -18.59 -16.03 -4.61
C PRO A 280 -19.53 -15.86 -5.78
N ARG A 281 -20.15 -16.93 -6.24
CA ARG A 281 -21.27 -16.83 -7.18
C ARG A 281 -22.37 -16.05 -6.48
N ALA A 282 -22.92 -15.04 -7.15
CA ALA A 282 -24.09 -14.32 -6.64
C ALA A 282 -25.18 -15.35 -6.39
N SER A 283 -25.35 -15.74 -5.12
CA SER A 283 -26.48 -16.55 -4.70
C SER A 283 -27.73 -15.71 -4.91
N GLY A 284 -28.56 -16.03 -5.93
CA GLY A 284 -29.96 -15.62 -6.11
C GLY A 284 -30.41 -14.15 -5.93
N ASP A 285 -29.64 -13.34 -5.24
CA ASP A 285 -29.90 -11.93 -4.91
C ASP A 285 -29.26 -10.93 -5.89
N ALA A 286 -29.14 -11.32 -7.16
CA ALA A 286 -28.73 -10.40 -8.22
C ALA A 286 -29.62 -9.14 -8.30
N SER A 287 -30.86 -9.23 -7.81
CA SER A 287 -31.80 -8.10 -7.72
C SER A 287 -31.32 -6.97 -6.80
N VAL A 288 -30.56 -7.28 -5.72
CA VAL A 288 -30.04 -6.29 -4.77
C VAL A 288 -28.85 -5.53 -5.37
N TYR A 289 -28.04 -6.19 -6.22
CA TYR A 289 -26.90 -5.54 -6.89
C TYR A 289 -27.30 -4.71 -8.11
N VAL A 290 -28.38 -5.08 -8.80
CA VAL A 290 -28.92 -4.33 -9.94
C VAL A 290 -29.71 -3.10 -9.44
N ALA A 291 -30.47 -3.23 -8.35
CA ALA A 291 -31.22 -2.12 -7.75
C ALA A 291 -30.31 -1.00 -7.17
N ALA A 292 -29.09 -1.32 -6.76
CA ALA A 292 -28.12 -0.32 -6.32
C ALA A 292 -27.43 0.44 -7.47
N ARG A 293 -27.64 0.04 -8.72
CA ARG A 293 -27.08 0.66 -9.94
C ARG A 293 -28.05 1.57 -10.68
N THR A 294 -29.31 1.64 -10.28
CA THR A 294 -30.24 2.61 -10.84
C THR A 294 -30.15 3.92 -10.07
N PRO A 295 -29.84 5.06 -10.72
CA PRO A 295 -29.93 6.36 -10.07
C PRO A 295 -31.38 6.58 -9.61
N PRO A 296 -31.61 7.32 -8.50
CA PRO A 296 -32.95 7.68 -8.09
C PRO A 296 -33.64 8.44 -9.23
N PRO A 297 -34.94 8.26 -9.41
CA PRO A 297 -35.67 9.03 -10.40
C PRO A 297 -35.55 10.52 -10.08
N ALA A 298 -35.36 11.33 -11.14
CA ALA A 298 -35.16 12.77 -11.10
C ALA A 298 -36.29 13.51 -10.41
#